data_7c4e1e152f689a62f2f94acd328ed370
#
_entry.id   7c4e1e152f689a62f2f94acd328ed370
#
_cell.length_a   1.000
_cell.length_b   1.000
_cell.length_c   1.000
_cell.angle_alpha   90.00
_cell.angle_beta   90.00
_cell.angle_gamma   90.00
#
_symmetry.space_group_name_H-M   'P 1'
#
loop_
_entity.id
_entity.type
_entity.pdbx_description
1 polymer ?
#
loop_
_entity_poly.entity_id
_entity_poly.type
_entity_poly.pdbx_seq_one_letter_code
_entity_poly.pdbx_strand_id
1 'polypeptide(L)'
;MLPKKFKPVFYPNSKLIRLGSIDDGGYVIPKETFKDIDKLISYGISDNWDFEKDLSIHAKCVVDAYDYSIGKNFWIKKLKVDLIKFLKLKIFKPKKLYKMFQFIDFLYFFYFKKKNNFILKKIGSGKNELSFLKTVKNYEGNIFLKIDIEGSEYQILSDIVKFSNKKLIGIIIEFHDVSINKKKIIHFIDLIKNQLTLIH
;
A
#
# COMPACT_ATOMS: atom_id res chain seq x y z
N MET A 1 22.00 10.49 4.02
CA MET A 1 21.24 11.65 3.46
C MET A 1 21.14 11.46 1.96
N LEU A 2 19.97 11.65 1.36
CA LEU A 2 19.79 11.61 -0.10
C LEU A 2 20.51 12.80 -0.76
N PRO A 3 21.05 12.64 -1.99
CA PRO A 3 21.63 13.73 -2.75
C PRO A 3 20.66 14.90 -2.92
N LYS A 4 21.19 16.16 -2.97
CA LYS A 4 20.36 17.38 -3.11
C LYS A 4 19.40 17.33 -4.31
N LYS A 5 19.77 16.65 -5.41
CA LYS A 5 18.96 16.52 -6.63
C LYS A 5 17.68 15.69 -6.42
N PHE A 6 17.55 15.00 -5.29
CA PHE A 6 16.36 14.22 -4.92
C PHE A 6 15.55 14.88 -3.80
N LYS A 7 15.72 16.17 -3.60
CA LYS A 7 14.82 16.90 -2.69
C LYS A 7 13.41 16.90 -3.28
N PRO A 8 12.40 16.63 -2.45
CA PRO A 8 11.02 16.78 -2.85
C PRO A 8 10.74 18.16 -3.43
N VAL A 9 9.91 18.23 -4.44
CA VAL A 9 9.38 19.50 -4.95
C VAL A 9 8.44 20.08 -3.89
N PHE A 10 8.52 21.38 -3.67
CA PHE A 10 7.56 22.05 -2.79
C PHE A 10 6.15 21.89 -3.34
N TYR A 11 5.27 21.36 -2.51
CA TYR A 11 3.87 21.22 -2.83
C TYR A 11 3.02 21.85 -1.71
N PRO A 12 2.05 22.73 -2.03
CA PRO A 12 1.28 23.42 -1.01
C PRO A 12 0.53 22.44 -0.09
N ASN A 13 0.67 22.59 1.22
CA ASN A 13 -0.01 21.71 2.20
C ASN A 13 -1.53 21.69 2.03
N SER A 14 -2.15 22.78 1.58
CA SER A 14 -3.59 22.85 1.29
C SER A 14 -4.05 21.89 0.19
N LYS A 15 -3.15 21.51 -0.70
CA LYS A 15 -3.41 20.56 -1.79
C LYS A 15 -3.06 19.11 -1.41
N LEU A 16 -2.47 18.89 -0.26
CA LEU A 16 -2.14 17.56 0.25
C LEU A 16 -3.24 17.05 1.18
N ILE A 17 -3.34 15.75 1.28
CA ILE A 17 -4.19 15.06 2.25
C ILE A 17 -3.46 13.83 2.78
N ARG A 18 -3.57 13.61 4.09
CA ARG A 18 -3.14 12.35 4.71
C ARG A 18 -4.31 11.38 4.71
N LEU A 19 -4.11 10.20 4.18
CA LEU A 19 -5.06 9.07 4.18
C LEU A 19 -4.47 7.94 5.00
N GLY A 20 -5.36 7.10 5.57
CA GLY A 20 -4.98 6.00 6.44
C GLY A 20 -4.80 6.42 7.90
N SER A 21 -4.21 5.55 8.70
CA SER A 21 -4.12 5.76 10.14
C SER A 21 -3.17 6.92 10.51
N ILE A 22 -3.37 7.46 11.71
CA ILE A 22 -2.57 8.59 12.21
C ILE A 22 -1.16 8.13 12.55
N ASP A 23 -1.03 6.91 13.07
CA ASP A 23 0.25 6.35 13.49
C ASP A 23 0.97 5.74 12.29
N ASP A 24 0.91 4.42 12.14
CA ASP A 24 1.52 3.65 11.06
C ASP A 24 0.50 3.34 9.95
N GLY A 25 0.95 3.26 8.69
CA GLY A 25 0.09 2.97 7.53
C GLY A 25 -0.72 4.17 7.03
N GLY A 26 -0.31 5.40 7.35
CA GLY A 26 -0.90 6.61 6.79
C GLY A 26 0.06 7.36 5.87
N TYR A 27 -0.43 7.74 4.68
CA TYR A 27 0.38 8.34 3.62
C TYR A 27 -0.20 9.66 3.14
N VAL A 28 0.67 10.57 2.69
CA VAL A 28 0.29 11.90 2.20
C VAL A 28 0.34 11.91 0.67
N ILE A 29 -0.76 12.31 0.06
CA ILE A 29 -0.89 12.39 -1.40
C ILE A 29 -1.55 13.69 -1.85
N PRO A 30 -1.33 14.14 -3.11
CA PRO A 30 -2.04 15.27 -3.68
C PRO A 30 -3.52 14.96 -3.89
N LYS A 31 -4.39 15.88 -3.48
CA LYS A 31 -5.86 15.72 -3.67
C LYS A 31 -6.27 15.63 -5.14
N GLU A 32 -5.52 16.28 -6.01
CA GLU A 32 -5.82 16.32 -7.45
C GLU A 32 -5.65 14.97 -8.14
N THR A 33 -4.83 14.05 -7.57
CA THR A 33 -4.65 12.70 -8.13
C THR A 33 -5.92 11.85 -8.05
N PHE A 34 -6.86 12.14 -7.14
CA PHE A 34 -8.04 11.29 -6.94
C PHE A 34 -8.91 11.11 -8.19
N LYS A 35 -9.07 12.17 -8.99
CA LYS A 35 -9.92 12.14 -10.19
C LYS A 35 -9.38 11.22 -11.28
N ASP A 36 -8.09 10.93 -11.24
CA ASP A 36 -7.39 10.21 -12.30
C ASP A 36 -7.07 8.75 -11.90
N ILE A 37 -7.40 8.33 -10.66
CA ILE A 37 -7.13 6.96 -10.18
C ILE A 37 -8.30 6.05 -10.52
N ASP A 38 -8.08 5.09 -11.40
CA ASP A 38 -9.06 4.03 -11.68
C ASP A 38 -8.88 2.82 -10.77
N LYS A 39 -7.62 2.52 -10.40
CA LYS A 39 -7.28 1.39 -9.55
C LYS A 39 -6.12 1.71 -8.60
N LEU A 40 -6.29 1.32 -7.32
CA LEU A 40 -5.20 1.16 -6.38
C LEU A 40 -4.68 -0.28 -6.43
N ILE A 41 -3.39 -0.45 -6.67
CA ILE A 41 -2.67 -1.70 -6.42
C ILE A 41 -1.84 -1.50 -5.17
N SER A 42 -2.10 -2.30 -4.13
CA SER A 42 -1.44 -2.19 -2.84
C SER A 42 -0.70 -3.47 -2.49
N TYR A 43 0.58 -3.35 -2.19
CA TYR A 43 1.42 -4.45 -1.75
C TYR A 43 1.81 -4.25 -0.28
N GLY A 44 1.49 -5.24 0.56
CA GLY A 44 1.69 -5.18 2.00
C GLY A 44 0.66 -4.29 2.69
N ILE A 45 -0.43 -4.89 3.15
CA ILE A 45 -1.45 -4.17 3.93
C ILE A 45 -1.43 -4.57 5.40
N SER A 46 -0.74 -5.69 5.72
CA SER A 46 -0.66 -6.24 7.08
C SER A 46 -2.06 -6.28 7.74
N ASP A 47 -2.17 -5.88 8.98
CA ASP A 47 -3.45 -5.77 9.68
C ASP A 47 -4.04 -4.34 9.66
N ASN A 48 -3.63 -3.50 8.69
CA ASN A 48 -4.11 -2.13 8.55
C ASN A 48 -4.30 -1.75 7.07
N TRP A 49 -5.55 -1.63 6.63
CA TRP A 49 -5.96 -1.22 5.28
C TRP A 49 -6.75 0.09 5.27
N ASP A 50 -6.53 0.93 6.27
CA ASP A 50 -7.22 2.22 6.38
C ASP A 50 -6.85 3.14 5.20
N PHE A 51 -5.60 3.10 4.72
CA PHE A 51 -5.19 3.85 3.54
C PHE A 51 -5.95 3.40 2.29
N GLU A 52 -6.07 2.10 2.08
CA GLU A 52 -6.79 1.53 0.94
C GLU A 52 -8.28 1.90 0.98
N LYS A 53 -8.88 1.90 2.17
CA LYS A 53 -10.27 2.33 2.37
C LYS A 53 -10.45 3.80 2.03
N ASP A 54 -9.64 4.65 2.62
CA ASP A 54 -9.73 6.09 2.42
C ASP A 54 -9.51 6.47 0.95
N LEU A 55 -8.46 5.92 0.32
CA LEU A 55 -8.19 6.19 -1.09
C LEU A 55 -9.34 5.70 -1.97
N SER A 56 -9.87 4.50 -1.72
CA SER A 56 -10.98 3.96 -2.50
C SER A 56 -12.26 4.79 -2.41
N ILE A 57 -12.48 5.47 -1.28
CA ILE A 57 -13.61 6.37 -1.08
C ILE A 57 -13.39 7.68 -1.82
N HIS A 58 -12.24 8.32 -1.64
CA HIS A 58 -11.93 9.62 -2.25
C HIS A 58 -11.81 9.55 -3.77
N ALA A 59 -11.12 8.53 -4.29
CA ALA A 59 -10.93 8.34 -5.74
C ALA A 59 -12.07 7.55 -6.40
N LYS A 60 -12.98 6.92 -5.62
CA LYS A 60 -14.01 5.99 -6.12
C LYS A 60 -13.42 4.82 -6.92
N CYS A 61 -12.17 4.47 -6.68
CA CYS A 61 -11.42 3.47 -7.41
C CYS A 61 -11.62 2.04 -6.85
N VAL A 62 -11.19 1.06 -7.62
CA VAL A 62 -11.09 -0.35 -7.21
C VAL A 62 -9.77 -0.60 -6.51
N VAL A 63 -9.73 -1.50 -5.53
CA VAL A 63 -8.52 -1.90 -4.81
C VAL A 63 -8.18 -3.36 -5.08
N ASP A 64 -6.95 -3.61 -5.54
CA ASP A 64 -6.33 -4.94 -5.56
C ASP A 64 -5.20 -4.95 -4.52
N ALA A 65 -5.43 -5.59 -3.37
CA ALA A 65 -4.47 -5.69 -2.29
C ALA A 65 -3.79 -7.06 -2.27
N TYR A 66 -2.47 -7.06 -2.14
CA TYR A 66 -1.65 -8.26 -2.12
C TYR A 66 -0.89 -8.33 -0.79
N ASP A 67 -1.10 -9.42 -0.05
CA ASP A 67 -0.34 -9.70 1.17
C ASP A 67 -0.32 -11.20 1.44
N TYR A 68 0.86 -11.75 1.71
CA TYR A 68 0.99 -13.18 2.01
C TYR A 68 0.88 -13.49 3.51
N SER A 69 1.01 -12.47 4.37
CA SER A 69 1.10 -12.63 5.82
C SER A 69 -0.26 -12.81 6.50
N ILE A 70 -1.33 -12.23 5.95
CA ILE A 70 -2.67 -12.20 6.55
C ILE A 70 -3.60 -13.32 6.07
N GLY A 71 -3.05 -14.54 6.01
CA GLY A 71 -3.82 -15.74 5.68
C GLY A 71 -4.65 -16.30 6.84
N LYS A 72 -5.23 -17.48 6.63
CA LYS A 72 -6.08 -18.15 7.61
C LYS A 72 -5.44 -18.26 9.00
N ASN A 73 -4.15 -18.62 9.07
CA ASN A 73 -3.44 -18.79 10.34
C ASN A 73 -3.30 -17.47 11.12
N PHE A 74 -3.07 -16.36 10.41
CA PHE A 74 -3.05 -15.02 10.99
C PHE A 74 -4.40 -14.73 11.70
N TRP A 75 -5.52 -14.91 11.00
CA TRP A 75 -6.85 -14.64 11.55
C TRP A 75 -7.20 -15.53 12.73
N ILE A 76 -6.88 -16.83 12.66
CA ILE A 76 -7.10 -17.75 13.79
C ILE A 76 -6.32 -17.29 15.04
N LYS A 77 -5.03 -16.92 14.85
CA LYS A 77 -4.19 -16.46 15.96
C LYS A 77 -4.72 -15.14 16.53
N LYS A 78 -5.08 -14.20 15.66
CA LYS A 78 -5.62 -12.89 16.04
C LYS A 78 -6.92 -13.02 16.82
N LEU A 79 -7.89 -13.79 16.31
CA LEU A 79 -9.18 -14.02 16.97
C LEU A 79 -9.01 -14.67 18.34
N LYS A 80 -8.10 -15.64 18.48
CA LYS A 80 -7.79 -16.25 19.81
C LYS A 80 -7.25 -15.21 20.79
N VAL A 81 -6.30 -14.37 20.34
CA VAL A 81 -5.73 -13.32 21.19
C VAL A 81 -6.78 -12.29 21.59
N ASP A 82 -7.63 -11.89 20.66
CA ASP A 82 -8.69 -10.91 20.92
C ASP A 82 -9.75 -11.47 21.86
N LEU A 83 -10.13 -12.74 21.73
CA LEU A 83 -11.05 -13.43 22.66
C LEU A 83 -10.47 -13.49 24.07
N ILE A 84 -9.19 -13.88 24.22
CA ILE A 84 -8.53 -13.91 25.54
C ILE A 84 -8.49 -12.50 26.18
N LYS A 85 -8.22 -11.45 25.38
CA LYS A 85 -8.24 -10.07 25.88
C LYS A 85 -9.64 -9.64 26.32
N PHE A 86 -10.67 -10.06 25.58
CA PHE A 86 -12.07 -9.81 25.92
C PHE A 86 -12.45 -10.47 27.26
N LEU A 87 -12.19 -11.77 27.39
CA LEU A 87 -12.48 -12.52 28.62
C LEU A 87 -11.74 -11.98 29.86
N LYS A 88 -10.54 -11.42 29.67
CA LYS A 88 -9.78 -10.79 30.78
C LYS A 88 -10.22 -9.37 31.10
N LEU A 89 -11.35 -8.89 30.57
CA LEU A 89 -11.90 -7.54 30.78
C LEU A 89 -10.89 -6.40 30.49
N LYS A 90 -9.86 -6.67 29.68
CA LYS A 90 -8.84 -5.66 29.29
C LYS A 90 -9.27 -4.73 28.17
N ILE A 91 -10.54 -4.87 27.68
CA ILE A 91 -11.04 -4.19 26.49
C ILE A 91 -12.12 -3.16 26.85
N PHE A 92 -11.78 -2.18 27.69
CA PHE A 92 -12.67 -1.04 27.91
C PHE A 92 -12.28 0.23 27.11
N LYS A 93 -11.24 0.14 26.24
CA LYS A 93 -10.84 1.29 25.41
C LYS A 93 -11.43 1.16 24.00
N PRO A 94 -12.10 2.21 23.47
CA PRO A 94 -12.74 2.17 22.13
C PRO A 94 -11.81 1.67 21.01
N LYS A 95 -10.54 2.10 21.00
CA LYS A 95 -9.52 1.62 20.05
C LYS A 95 -9.27 0.11 20.11
N LYS A 96 -9.47 -0.53 21.27
CA LYS A 96 -9.31 -1.99 21.41
C LYS A 96 -10.54 -2.75 20.94
N LEU A 97 -11.72 -2.17 21.11
CA LEU A 97 -12.97 -2.73 20.62
C LEU A 97 -13.00 -2.76 19.10
N TYR A 98 -12.51 -1.70 18.44
CA TYR A 98 -12.38 -1.66 16.99
C TYR A 98 -11.53 -2.83 16.44
N LYS A 99 -10.41 -3.15 17.11
CA LYS A 99 -9.55 -4.28 16.69
C LYS A 99 -10.24 -5.65 16.73
N MET A 100 -11.25 -5.84 17.56
CA MET A 100 -12.05 -7.08 17.57
C MET A 100 -12.92 -7.23 16.33
N PHE A 101 -13.41 -6.12 15.79
CA PHE A 101 -14.23 -6.12 14.57
C PHE A 101 -13.40 -6.07 13.29
N GLN A 102 -12.08 -6.02 13.39
CA GLN A 102 -11.18 -5.86 12.25
C GLN A 102 -11.32 -7.01 11.23
N PHE A 103 -11.57 -8.25 11.68
CA PHE A 103 -11.85 -9.35 10.78
C PHE A 103 -13.14 -9.15 9.98
N ILE A 104 -14.19 -8.65 10.63
CA ILE A 104 -15.48 -8.36 9.97
C ILE A 104 -15.29 -7.22 8.96
N ASP A 105 -14.57 -6.16 9.33
CA ASP A 105 -14.25 -5.05 8.45
C ASP A 105 -13.43 -5.51 7.23
N PHE A 106 -12.45 -6.39 7.42
CA PHE A 106 -11.68 -7.01 6.33
C PHE A 106 -12.59 -7.76 5.35
N LEU A 107 -13.45 -8.63 5.88
CA LEU A 107 -14.41 -9.38 5.06
C LEU A 107 -15.35 -8.44 4.32
N TYR A 108 -15.86 -7.42 5.00
CA TYR A 108 -16.76 -6.44 4.39
C TYR A 108 -16.07 -5.68 3.24
N PHE A 109 -14.86 -5.18 3.48
CA PHE A 109 -14.16 -4.37 2.50
C PHE A 109 -13.71 -5.17 1.27
N PHE A 110 -13.17 -6.38 1.45
CA PHE A 110 -12.58 -7.16 0.36
C PHE A 110 -13.53 -8.20 -0.26
N TYR A 111 -14.52 -8.70 0.46
CA TYR A 111 -15.35 -9.80 -0.03
C TYR A 111 -16.81 -9.41 -0.23
N PHE A 112 -17.43 -8.70 0.70
CA PHE A 112 -18.86 -8.39 0.59
C PHE A 112 -19.16 -7.26 -0.40
N LYS A 113 -18.31 -6.25 -0.50
CA LYS A 113 -18.49 -5.15 -1.47
C LYS A 113 -18.29 -5.58 -2.93
N LYS A 114 -17.71 -6.76 -3.19
CA LYS A 114 -17.44 -7.32 -4.54
C LYS A 114 -16.71 -6.37 -5.51
N LYS A 115 -16.20 -5.25 -5.00
CA LYS A 115 -15.50 -4.23 -5.79
C LYS A 115 -13.98 -4.35 -5.62
N ASN A 116 -13.55 -4.74 -4.41
CA ASN A 116 -12.13 -4.82 -4.05
C ASN A 116 -11.70 -6.28 -3.97
N ASN A 117 -10.44 -6.55 -4.24
CA ASN A 117 -9.87 -7.88 -4.21
C ASN A 117 -8.74 -7.95 -3.18
N PHE A 118 -8.72 -9.03 -2.42
CA PHE A 118 -7.58 -9.41 -1.60
C PHE A 118 -6.94 -10.68 -2.17
N ILE A 119 -5.65 -10.62 -2.44
CA ILE A 119 -4.87 -11.70 -3.05
C ILE A 119 -3.78 -12.15 -2.07
N LEU A 120 -3.91 -13.37 -1.54
CA LEU A 120 -2.96 -13.96 -0.61
C LEU A 120 -1.71 -14.44 -1.38
N LYS A 121 -0.86 -13.49 -1.77
CA LYS A 121 0.38 -13.76 -2.51
C LYS A 121 1.49 -12.83 -2.06
N LYS A 122 2.72 -13.35 -2.03
CA LYS A 122 3.93 -12.55 -1.86
C LYS A 122 4.32 -11.94 -3.20
N ILE A 123 4.65 -10.65 -3.19
CA ILE A 123 5.16 -9.94 -4.37
C ILE A 123 6.69 -10.00 -4.38
N GLY A 124 7.25 -10.30 -5.54
CA GLY A 124 8.70 -10.37 -5.71
C GLY A 124 9.10 -11.07 -7.00
N SER A 125 10.35 -11.52 -7.07
CA SER A 125 10.93 -12.20 -8.25
C SER A 125 11.24 -13.69 -8.02
N GLY A 126 10.92 -14.24 -6.84
CA GLY A 126 11.17 -15.62 -6.49
C GLY A 126 10.22 -16.62 -7.18
N LYS A 127 10.59 -17.89 -7.19
CA LYS A 127 9.84 -18.98 -7.87
C LYS A 127 8.37 -19.07 -7.46
N ASN A 128 8.08 -18.81 -6.18
CA ASN A 128 6.72 -18.89 -5.62
C ASN A 128 6.09 -17.51 -5.38
N GLU A 129 6.70 -16.45 -5.89
CA GLU A 129 6.26 -15.07 -5.74
C GLU A 129 5.54 -14.61 -7.00
N LEU A 130 4.65 -13.64 -6.84
CA LEU A 130 3.95 -13.01 -7.94
C LEU A 130 4.75 -11.78 -8.40
N SER A 131 5.17 -11.75 -9.66
CA SER A 131 5.89 -10.59 -10.19
C SER A 131 4.97 -9.39 -10.36
N PHE A 132 5.52 -8.18 -10.21
CA PHE A 132 4.82 -6.92 -10.46
C PHE A 132 4.09 -6.92 -11.82
N LEU A 133 4.77 -7.31 -12.89
CA LEU A 133 4.20 -7.30 -14.24
C LEU A 133 2.94 -8.16 -14.38
N LYS A 134 2.82 -9.24 -13.59
CA LYS A 134 1.60 -10.07 -13.59
C LYS A 134 0.42 -9.38 -12.92
N THR A 135 0.66 -8.51 -11.92
CA THR A 135 -0.41 -7.79 -11.22
C THR A 135 -1.02 -6.67 -12.06
N VAL A 136 -0.25 -6.10 -12.98
CA VAL A 136 -0.67 -5.01 -13.87
C VAL A 136 -1.03 -5.49 -15.28
N LYS A 137 -0.81 -6.79 -15.55
CA LYS A 137 -1.10 -7.36 -16.87
C LYS A 137 -2.60 -7.22 -17.19
N ASN A 138 -2.91 -6.79 -18.38
CA ASN A 138 -4.28 -6.66 -18.90
C ASN A 138 -5.14 -5.57 -18.21
N TYR A 139 -4.57 -4.71 -17.37
CA TYR A 139 -5.30 -3.57 -16.86
C TYR A 139 -5.06 -2.33 -17.73
N GLU A 140 -6.13 -1.69 -18.17
CA GLU A 140 -6.06 -0.58 -19.13
C GLU A 140 -6.24 0.81 -18.52
N GLY A 141 -6.73 0.92 -17.29
CA GLY A 141 -6.92 2.19 -16.58
C GLY A 141 -5.68 2.75 -15.91
N ASN A 142 -5.83 3.89 -15.28
CA ASN A 142 -4.78 4.55 -14.51
C ASN A 142 -4.57 3.89 -13.15
N ILE A 143 -3.33 3.59 -12.81
CA ILE A 143 -2.94 2.90 -11.59
C ILE A 143 -2.27 3.86 -10.62
N PHE A 144 -2.69 3.80 -9.36
CA PHE A 144 -1.92 4.28 -8.22
C PHE A 144 -1.33 3.07 -7.49
N LEU A 145 -0.04 3.11 -7.16
CA LEU A 145 0.68 1.98 -6.58
C LEU A 145 1.15 2.31 -5.16
N LYS A 146 0.83 1.44 -4.19
CA LYS A 146 1.41 1.48 -2.84
C LYS A 146 2.26 0.24 -2.62
N ILE A 147 3.47 0.42 -2.08
CA ILE A 147 4.43 -0.66 -1.82
C ILE A 147 4.97 -0.50 -0.41
N ASP A 148 4.75 -1.52 0.41
CA ASP A 148 5.24 -1.64 1.77
C ASP A 148 5.39 -3.15 2.08
N ILE A 149 6.51 -3.77 1.63
CA ILE A 149 6.70 -5.23 1.59
C ILE A 149 8.01 -5.71 2.22
N GLU A 150 8.45 -4.98 3.25
CA GLU A 150 9.48 -5.44 4.19
C GLU A 150 10.78 -5.92 3.49
N GLY A 151 11.33 -5.09 2.58
CA GLY A 151 12.60 -5.34 1.88
C GLY A 151 12.48 -6.05 0.53
N SER A 152 11.29 -6.53 0.14
CA SER A 152 11.08 -7.12 -1.20
C SER A 152 10.86 -6.07 -2.30
N GLU A 153 10.67 -4.79 -1.97
CA GLU A 153 10.46 -3.69 -2.92
C GLU A 153 11.59 -3.57 -3.94
N TYR A 154 12.81 -3.85 -3.54
CA TYR A 154 13.99 -3.76 -4.41
C TYR A 154 14.02 -4.77 -5.55
N GLN A 155 13.22 -5.82 -5.46
CA GLN A 155 13.14 -6.86 -6.49
C GLN A 155 12.26 -6.45 -7.68
N ILE A 156 11.38 -5.46 -7.48
CA ILE A 156 10.38 -5.06 -8.47
C ILE A 156 10.60 -3.66 -9.04
N LEU A 157 11.57 -2.89 -8.52
CA LEU A 157 11.81 -1.51 -8.96
C LEU A 157 12.07 -1.38 -10.47
N SER A 158 12.86 -2.31 -11.05
CA SER A 158 13.15 -2.29 -12.48
C SER A 158 11.91 -2.51 -13.35
N ASP A 159 11.00 -3.36 -12.90
CA ASP A 159 9.75 -3.63 -13.62
C ASP A 159 8.78 -2.46 -13.50
N ILE A 160 8.77 -1.77 -12.36
CA ILE A 160 7.99 -0.53 -12.17
C ILE A 160 8.47 0.54 -13.13
N VAL A 161 9.77 0.75 -13.28
CA VAL A 161 10.34 1.73 -14.23
C VAL A 161 9.90 1.41 -15.66
N LYS A 162 9.98 0.14 -16.09
CA LYS A 162 9.55 -0.27 -17.43
C LYS A 162 8.05 -0.05 -17.67
N PHE A 163 7.25 -0.21 -16.63
CA PHE A 163 5.79 -0.05 -16.71
C PHE A 163 5.35 1.41 -16.60
N SER A 164 6.07 2.26 -15.88
CA SER A 164 5.66 3.62 -15.48
C SER A 164 5.31 4.54 -16.67
N ASN A 165 5.90 4.32 -17.85
CA ASN A 165 5.62 5.10 -19.05
C ASN A 165 4.18 5.00 -19.58
N LYS A 166 3.34 4.11 -19.02
CA LYS A 166 2.03 3.83 -19.59
C LYS A 166 0.89 4.44 -18.78
N LYS A 167 0.69 3.95 -17.55
CA LYS A 167 -0.57 4.21 -16.80
C LYS A 167 -0.34 4.36 -15.29
N LEU A 168 0.91 4.45 -14.87
CA LEU A 168 1.25 4.70 -13.47
C LEU A 168 1.20 6.21 -13.20
N ILE A 169 0.17 6.66 -12.48
CA ILE A 169 -0.06 8.08 -12.20
C ILE A 169 0.45 8.53 -10.85
N GLY A 170 0.75 7.59 -9.96
CA GLY A 170 1.33 7.87 -8.65
C GLY A 170 1.86 6.61 -8.00
N ILE A 171 2.83 6.80 -7.12
CA ILE A 171 3.45 5.72 -6.38
C ILE A 171 3.80 6.17 -4.97
N ILE A 172 3.54 5.30 -4.00
CA ILE A 172 4.04 5.38 -2.63
C ILE A 172 4.90 4.15 -2.40
N ILE A 173 6.13 4.36 -1.91
CA ILE A 173 7.02 3.26 -1.56
C ILE A 173 7.59 3.53 -0.17
N GLU A 174 7.41 2.58 0.73
CA GLU A 174 8.15 2.51 1.98
C GLU A 174 9.40 1.66 1.74
N PHE A 175 10.57 2.29 1.84
CA PHE A 175 11.85 1.61 1.62
C PHE A 175 12.41 1.12 2.95
N HIS A 176 12.60 -0.18 3.05
CA HIS A 176 13.27 -0.82 4.17
C HIS A 176 14.79 -0.95 3.94
N ASP A 177 15.58 -1.11 5.00
CA ASP A 177 17.03 -1.27 4.90
C ASP A 177 17.73 -0.23 4.00
N VAL A 178 17.30 1.03 4.10
CA VAL A 178 17.72 2.16 3.24
C VAL A 178 19.24 2.31 3.19
N SER A 179 19.94 2.10 4.30
CA SER A 179 21.41 2.22 4.38
C SER A 179 22.13 1.26 3.41
N ILE A 180 21.66 0.02 3.33
CA ILE A 180 22.23 -1.04 2.48
C ILE A 180 21.83 -0.82 1.01
N ASN A 181 20.59 -0.40 0.77
CA ASN A 181 20.00 -0.31 -0.57
C ASN A 181 20.03 1.10 -1.18
N LYS A 182 20.73 2.04 -0.57
CA LYS A 182 20.78 3.45 -0.99
C LYS A 182 21.07 3.65 -2.48
N LYS A 183 22.00 2.86 -3.06
CA LYS A 183 22.34 2.95 -4.49
C LYS A 183 21.16 2.55 -5.37
N LYS A 184 20.39 1.52 -4.99
CA LYS A 184 19.21 1.06 -5.74
C LYS A 184 18.09 2.11 -5.70
N ILE A 185 17.86 2.73 -4.54
CA ILE A 185 16.87 3.80 -4.37
C ILE A 185 17.22 5.00 -5.24
N ILE A 186 18.48 5.45 -5.20
CA ILE A 186 18.96 6.57 -6.01
C ILE A 186 18.77 6.28 -7.49
N HIS A 187 19.17 5.09 -7.94
CA HIS A 187 19.02 4.68 -9.34
C HIS A 187 17.55 4.63 -9.77
N PHE A 188 16.68 4.07 -8.95
CA PHE A 188 15.25 4.05 -9.20
C PHE A 188 14.65 5.45 -9.35
N ILE A 189 14.94 6.36 -8.40
CA ILE A 189 14.46 7.74 -8.45
C ILE A 189 14.98 8.46 -9.72
N ASP A 190 16.25 8.25 -10.09
CA ASP A 190 16.81 8.83 -11.32
C ASP A 190 16.08 8.39 -12.60
N LEU A 191 15.63 7.14 -12.64
CA LEU A 191 14.91 6.61 -13.78
C LEU A 191 13.45 7.06 -13.85
N ILE A 192 12.77 7.16 -12.69
CA ILE A 192 11.33 7.45 -12.67
C ILE A 192 10.99 8.95 -12.64
N LYS A 193 11.93 9.83 -12.25
CA LYS A 193 11.70 11.27 -12.07
C LYS A 193 11.24 12.02 -13.33
N ASN A 194 11.47 11.47 -14.53
CA ASN A 194 10.99 12.05 -15.77
C ASN A 194 9.51 11.78 -16.03
N GLN A 195 8.90 10.91 -15.24
CA GLN A 195 7.52 10.45 -15.37
C GLN A 195 6.68 10.84 -14.16
N LEU A 196 7.26 10.80 -12.97
CA LEU A 196 6.60 11.13 -11.71
C LEU A 196 7.41 12.17 -10.95
N THR A 197 6.71 13.16 -10.40
CA THR A 197 7.31 14.21 -9.57
C THR A 197 7.45 13.71 -8.14
N LEU A 198 8.64 13.83 -7.55
CA LEU A 198 8.86 13.51 -6.14
C LEU A 198 8.29 14.65 -5.27
N ILE A 199 7.27 14.33 -4.46
CA ILE A 199 6.56 15.30 -3.62
C ILE A 199 6.94 15.16 -2.14
N HIS A 200 7.22 13.93 -1.68
CA HIS A 200 7.53 13.66 -0.26
C HIS A 200 8.56 12.54 -0.11
#